data_a7615d413d4aece9a69fd9e85638da45
#
_entry.id   a7615d413d4aece9a69fd9e85638da45
#
_cell.length_a   1.000
_cell.length_b   1.000
_cell.length_c   1.000
_cell.angle_alpha   90.00
_cell.angle_beta   90.00
_cell.angle_gamma   90.00
#
_symmetry.space_group_name_H-M   'P 1'
#
loop_
_entity.id
_entity.type
_entity.pdbx_description
1 polymer ?
#
loop_
_entity_poly.entity_id
_entity_poly.type
_entity_poly.pdbx_seq_one_letter_code
_entity_poly.pdbx_strand_id
1 'polypeptide(L)'
;RISEALSIVNEDVHLENGYIHLRKTKNGTDRIVPISESMRNVLSEYISHRDRMPIVGISAPDHTLFVKGDGTSFSANAVYQFFRKMLDRCGIPFKGNHRGPRVHDLRHTYAVHCLLQMAHNGVDLYTGLPILSASLGHHSLSATEQYVRLTYAMYPEMERQCSAINAFVYPKLCKAYDDSDRLCQTT
;
A
#
# COMPACT_ATOMS: atom_id res chain seq x y z
N ARG A 1 3.73 6.14 1.88
CA ARG A 1 3.67 7.40 1.10
C ARG A 1 5.02 7.67 0.47
N ILE A 2 5.05 8.32 -0.71
CA ILE A 2 6.33 8.57 -1.42
C ILE A 2 7.31 9.39 -0.57
N SER A 3 6.83 10.38 0.16
CA SER A 3 7.67 11.18 1.04
C SER A 3 8.30 10.35 2.16
N GLU A 4 7.55 9.43 2.75
CA GLU A 4 8.04 8.52 3.78
C GLU A 4 9.10 7.56 3.22
N ALA A 5 8.87 7.02 2.01
CA ALA A 5 9.84 6.16 1.34
C ALA A 5 11.15 6.89 1.02
N LEU A 6 11.07 8.15 0.61
CA LEU A 6 12.26 8.96 0.27
C LEU A 6 13.01 9.48 1.50
N SER A 7 12.42 9.44 2.69
CA SER A 7 13.07 9.84 3.93
C SER A 7 13.69 8.67 4.71
N ILE A 8 13.59 7.44 4.22
CA ILE A 8 14.23 6.29 4.83
C ILE A 8 15.75 6.50 4.82
N VAL A 9 16.39 6.28 5.96
CA VAL A 9 17.85 6.29 6.11
C VAL A 9 18.39 4.87 6.27
N ASN A 10 19.70 4.70 6.14
CA ASN A 10 20.31 3.36 6.14
C ASN A 10 20.04 2.60 7.44
N GLU A 11 20.11 3.26 8.59
CA GLU A 11 19.88 2.63 9.90
C GLU A 11 18.43 2.17 10.12
N ASP A 12 17.48 2.66 9.31
CA ASP A 12 16.08 2.26 9.41
C ASP A 12 15.77 0.93 8.70
N VAL A 13 16.72 0.39 7.95
CA VAL A 13 16.52 -0.81 7.12
C VAL A 13 17.11 -2.03 7.81
N HIS A 14 16.25 -2.88 8.31
CA HIS A 14 16.61 -4.10 9.05
C HIS A 14 16.33 -5.35 8.19
N LEU A 15 17.21 -5.59 7.19
CA LEU A 15 17.02 -6.69 6.23
C LEU A 15 16.98 -8.06 6.91
N GLU A 16 17.83 -8.30 7.91
CA GLU A 16 17.89 -9.58 8.61
C GLU A 16 16.59 -9.87 9.36
N ASN A 17 16.02 -8.83 9.96
CA ASN A 17 14.78 -8.91 10.73
C ASN A 17 13.52 -8.76 9.85
N GLY A 18 13.67 -8.44 8.57
CA GLY A 18 12.58 -8.35 7.61
C GLY A 18 11.64 -7.16 7.80
N TYR A 19 12.14 -6.02 8.25
CA TYR A 19 11.32 -4.81 8.38
C TYR A 19 12.10 -3.52 8.08
N ILE A 20 11.34 -2.45 7.85
CA ILE A 20 11.82 -1.07 7.74
C ILE A 20 11.14 -0.23 8.82
N HIS A 21 11.91 0.59 9.51
CA HIS A 21 11.40 1.56 10.48
C HIS A 21 11.11 2.89 9.76
N LEU A 22 9.87 3.34 9.78
CA LEU A 22 9.46 4.63 9.23
C LEU A 22 9.33 5.65 10.35
N ARG A 23 10.22 6.64 10.35
CA ARG A 23 10.27 7.70 11.35
C ARG A 23 9.55 8.96 10.85
N LYS A 24 9.08 9.77 11.80
CA LYS A 24 8.50 11.10 11.53
C LYS A 24 7.49 11.10 10.39
N THR A 25 6.60 10.10 10.39
CA THR A 25 5.58 10.02 9.34
C THR A 25 4.68 11.25 9.36
N LYS A 26 3.93 11.48 8.28
CA LYS A 26 3.01 12.63 8.18
C LYS A 26 2.10 12.79 9.40
N ASN A 27 1.86 11.71 10.14
CA ASN A 27 1.00 11.66 11.31
C ASN A 27 1.76 11.82 12.62
N GLY A 28 3.07 12.08 12.58
CA GLY A 28 3.94 12.25 13.74
C GLY A 28 4.23 10.96 14.51
N THR A 29 3.76 9.80 14.04
CA THR A 29 3.98 8.50 14.67
C THR A 29 4.97 7.67 13.85
N ASP A 30 5.90 7.05 14.54
CA ASP A 30 6.80 6.07 13.94
C ASP A 30 6.07 4.75 13.77
N ARG A 31 6.46 3.97 12.76
CA ARG A 31 5.92 2.64 12.55
C ARG A 31 6.92 1.69 11.91
N ILE A 32 6.75 0.42 12.20
CA ILE A 32 7.47 -0.67 11.56
C ILE A 32 6.65 -1.19 10.39
N VAL A 33 7.28 -1.35 9.23
CA VAL A 33 6.66 -1.94 8.04
C VAL A 33 7.39 -3.23 7.71
N PRO A 34 6.73 -4.39 7.78
CA PRO A 34 7.34 -5.66 7.38
C PRO A 34 7.59 -5.66 5.88
N ILE A 35 8.67 -6.31 5.46
CA ILE A 35 9.02 -6.51 4.06
C ILE A 35 9.01 -7.99 3.71
N SER A 36 8.53 -8.32 2.51
CA SER A 36 8.57 -9.69 1.99
C SER A 36 10.00 -10.12 1.69
N GLU A 37 10.21 -11.43 1.58
CA GLU A 37 11.52 -11.97 1.18
C GLU A 37 11.97 -11.45 -0.19
N SER A 38 11.05 -11.36 -1.16
CA SER A 38 11.35 -10.79 -2.46
C SER A 38 11.80 -9.33 -2.38
N MET A 39 11.15 -8.51 -1.54
CA MET A 39 11.56 -7.13 -1.31
C MET A 39 12.92 -7.05 -0.61
N ARG A 40 13.18 -7.92 0.36
CA ARG A 40 14.48 -8.02 1.04
C ARG A 40 15.61 -8.29 0.04
N ASN A 41 15.40 -9.24 -0.88
CA ASN A 41 16.39 -9.57 -1.90
C ASN A 41 16.67 -8.37 -2.83
N VAL A 42 15.64 -7.69 -3.30
CA VAL A 42 15.77 -6.49 -4.14
C VAL A 42 16.50 -5.35 -3.40
N LEU A 43 16.16 -5.12 -2.12
CA LEU A 43 16.84 -4.09 -1.33
C LEU A 43 18.29 -4.44 -1.04
N SER A 44 18.60 -5.70 -0.76
CA SER A 44 19.97 -6.18 -0.56
C SER A 44 20.82 -5.97 -1.82
N GLU A 45 20.28 -6.32 -2.98
CA GLU A 45 20.95 -6.09 -4.27
C GLU A 45 21.17 -4.61 -4.52
N TYR A 46 20.12 -3.80 -4.32
CA TYR A 46 20.22 -2.34 -4.45
C TYR A 46 21.31 -1.75 -3.55
N ILE A 47 21.32 -2.08 -2.26
CA ILE A 47 22.30 -1.59 -1.30
C ILE A 47 23.70 -2.01 -1.72
N SER A 48 23.89 -3.26 -2.13
CA SER A 48 25.17 -3.76 -2.61
C SER A 48 25.69 -3.01 -3.85
N HIS A 49 24.80 -2.64 -4.79
CA HIS A 49 25.16 -1.83 -5.95
C HIS A 49 25.47 -0.39 -5.58
N ARG A 50 24.65 0.20 -4.73
CA ARG A 50 24.80 1.58 -4.25
C ARG A 50 26.11 1.78 -3.50
N ASP A 51 26.45 0.87 -2.60
CA ASP A 51 27.64 0.99 -1.74
C ASP A 51 28.96 0.85 -2.50
N ARG A 52 28.91 0.37 -3.75
CA ARG A 52 30.06 0.38 -4.68
C ARG A 52 30.24 1.72 -5.39
N MET A 53 29.31 2.66 -5.25
CA MET A 53 29.48 3.98 -5.84
C MET A 53 30.61 4.75 -5.12
N PRO A 54 31.46 5.48 -5.85
CA PRO A 54 32.58 6.22 -5.27
C PRO A 54 32.11 7.52 -4.59
N ILE A 55 31.20 7.39 -3.62
CA ILE A 55 30.58 8.50 -2.89
C ILE A 55 30.88 8.33 -1.41
N VAL A 56 31.59 9.32 -0.86
CA VAL A 56 31.97 9.32 0.56
C VAL A 56 30.73 9.41 1.44
N GLY A 57 30.64 8.51 2.43
CA GLY A 57 29.55 8.52 3.41
C GLY A 57 28.21 7.96 2.93
N ILE A 58 28.13 7.36 1.74
CA ILE A 58 26.87 6.81 1.21
C ILE A 58 26.28 5.71 2.10
N SER A 59 27.12 4.96 2.80
CA SER A 59 26.71 3.91 3.73
C SER A 59 26.60 4.40 5.18
N ALA A 60 26.74 5.71 5.44
CA ALA A 60 26.57 6.26 6.78
C ALA A 60 25.13 5.98 7.30
N PRO A 61 24.96 5.71 8.61
CA PRO A 61 23.65 5.35 9.17
C PRO A 61 22.52 6.36 8.87
N ASP A 62 22.86 7.64 8.92
CA ASP A 62 21.95 8.76 8.72
C ASP A 62 21.77 9.18 7.25
N HIS A 63 22.54 8.56 6.32
CA HIS A 63 22.39 8.85 4.90
C HIS A 63 21.10 8.23 4.35
N THR A 64 20.44 8.97 3.44
CA THR A 64 19.20 8.47 2.78
C THR A 64 19.46 7.16 2.02
N LEU A 65 18.52 6.23 2.16
CA LEU A 65 18.62 4.93 1.49
C LEU A 65 18.63 5.07 -0.04
N PHE A 66 17.66 5.81 -0.58
CA PHE A 66 17.48 5.95 -2.03
C PHE A 66 18.18 7.20 -2.55
N VAL A 67 19.20 6.99 -3.39
CA VAL A 67 20.05 8.03 -3.92
C VAL A 67 20.15 8.00 -5.44
N LYS A 68 20.42 9.14 -6.04
CA LYS A 68 20.82 9.28 -7.43
C LYS A 68 22.28 8.89 -7.63
N GLY A 69 22.73 8.89 -8.89
CA GLY A 69 24.12 8.59 -9.23
C GLY A 69 25.15 9.60 -8.67
N ASP A 70 24.72 10.77 -8.23
CA ASP A 70 25.52 11.78 -7.54
C ASP A 70 25.48 11.69 -6.01
N GLY A 71 24.79 10.69 -5.45
CA GLY A 71 24.60 10.50 -4.01
C GLY A 71 23.50 11.34 -3.39
N THR A 72 22.88 12.24 -4.13
CA THR A 72 21.79 13.07 -3.60
C THR A 72 20.47 12.30 -3.54
N SER A 73 19.60 12.65 -2.59
CA SER A 73 18.27 12.05 -2.43
C SER A 73 17.38 12.33 -3.64
N PHE A 74 16.47 11.39 -3.92
CA PHE A 74 15.41 11.64 -4.90
C PHE A 74 14.37 12.63 -4.37
N SER A 75 13.90 13.52 -5.24
CA SER A 75 12.69 14.29 -4.97
C SER A 75 11.44 13.51 -5.41
N ALA A 76 10.29 13.78 -4.79
CA ALA A 76 9.02 13.19 -5.21
C ALA A 76 8.70 13.47 -6.68
N ASN A 77 9.07 14.66 -7.19
CA ASN A 77 8.90 15.00 -8.60
C ASN A 77 9.79 14.14 -9.51
N ALA A 78 11.03 13.88 -9.14
CA ALA A 78 11.92 13.00 -9.92
C ALA A 78 11.35 11.59 -10.03
N VAL A 79 10.82 11.03 -8.91
CA VAL A 79 10.15 9.72 -8.92
C VAL A 79 8.89 9.75 -9.78
N TYR A 80 8.10 10.81 -9.72
CA TYR A 80 6.94 10.98 -10.59
C TYR A 80 7.33 10.98 -12.08
N GLN A 81 8.35 11.74 -12.46
CA GLN A 81 8.83 11.79 -13.84
C GLN A 81 9.33 10.43 -14.32
N PHE A 82 10.06 9.71 -13.46
CA PHE A 82 10.52 8.37 -13.76
C PHE A 82 9.34 7.39 -13.95
N PHE A 83 8.36 7.44 -13.06
CA PHE A 83 7.14 6.63 -13.14
C PHE A 83 6.38 6.90 -14.44
N ARG A 84 6.26 8.17 -14.85
CA ARG A 84 5.66 8.55 -16.14
C ARG A 84 6.39 7.95 -17.34
N LYS A 85 7.72 7.99 -17.34
CA LYS A 85 8.54 7.37 -18.41
C LYS A 85 8.34 5.85 -18.45
N MET A 86 8.20 5.20 -17.29
CA MET A 86 7.92 3.76 -17.22
C MET A 86 6.55 3.43 -17.83
N LEU A 87 5.50 4.19 -17.45
CA LEU A 87 4.16 4.01 -18.00
C LEU A 87 4.13 4.20 -19.52
N ASP A 88 4.83 5.21 -20.03
CA ASP A 88 4.93 5.47 -21.46
C ASP A 88 5.57 4.29 -22.20
N ARG A 89 6.66 3.73 -21.65
CA ARG A 89 7.30 2.51 -22.19
C ARG A 89 6.39 1.28 -22.17
N CYS A 90 5.42 1.24 -21.24
CA CYS A 90 4.40 0.20 -21.17
C CYS A 90 3.19 0.50 -22.07
N GLY A 91 3.22 1.53 -22.91
CA GLY A 91 2.11 1.91 -23.76
C GLY A 91 0.93 2.55 -23.03
N ILE A 92 1.14 3.04 -21.82
CA ILE A 92 0.11 3.72 -21.01
C ILE A 92 0.30 5.24 -21.12
N PRO A 93 -0.47 5.91 -22.01
CA PRO A 93 -0.25 7.32 -22.31
C PRO A 93 -0.66 8.24 -21.16
N PHE A 94 -0.05 9.41 -21.12
CA PHE A 94 -0.45 10.48 -20.21
C PHE A 94 -1.78 11.11 -20.64
N LYS A 95 -2.78 11.07 -19.73
CA LYS A 95 -4.13 11.59 -20.02
C LYS A 95 -4.37 13.00 -19.47
N GLY A 96 -3.40 13.60 -18.77
CA GLY A 96 -3.56 14.90 -18.10
C GLY A 96 -4.60 14.90 -16.96
N ASN A 97 -4.83 16.06 -16.37
CA ASN A 97 -5.93 16.33 -15.42
C ASN A 97 -6.18 15.25 -14.36
N HIS A 98 -5.12 14.72 -13.75
CA HIS A 98 -5.15 13.62 -12.76
C HIS A 98 -5.81 12.32 -13.26
N ARG A 99 -5.96 12.14 -14.56
CA ARG A 99 -6.46 10.90 -15.17
C ARG A 99 -5.31 9.93 -15.44
N GLY A 100 -5.57 8.64 -15.25
CA GLY A 100 -4.59 7.57 -15.44
C GLY A 100 -3.77 7.26 -14.16
N PRO A 101 -2.90 6.23 -14.22
CA PRO A 101 -2.17 5.73 -13.08
C PRO A 101 -1.21 6.76 -12.47
N ARG A 102 -1.17 6.83 -11.15
CA ARG A 102 -0.31 7.69 -10.34
C ARG A 102 0.58 6.85 -9.43
N VAL A 103 1.69 7.39 -8.97
CA VAL A 103 2.56 6.71 -7.98
C VAL A 103 1.76 6.29 -6.73
N HIS A 104 0.78 7.10 -6.30
CA HIS A 104 -0.04 6.78 -5.14
C HIS A 104 -0.96 5.56 -5.36
N ASP A 105 -1.32 5.28 -6.60
CA ASP A 105 -2.18 4.14 -6.94
C ASP A 105 -1.47 2.79 -6.72
N LEU A 106 -0.13 2.76 -6.71
CA LEU A 106 0.63 1.59 -6.28
C LEU A 106 0.30 1.20 -4.83
N ARG A 107 0.08 2.18 -3.95
CA ARG A 107 -0.34 1.94 -2.58
C ARG A 107 -1.78 1.39 -2.52
N HIS A 108 -2.67 1.87 -3.37
CA HIS A 108 -4.03 1.33 -3.47
C HIS A 108 -3.99 -0.13 -3.94
N THR A 109 -3.21 -0.42 -4.99
CA THR A 109 -3.02 -1.78 -5.49
C THR A 109 -2.46 -2.71 -4.42
N TYR A 110 -1.43 -2.27 -3.68
CA TYR A 110 -0.88 -3.04 -2.56
C TYR A 110 -1.94 -3.37 -1.52
N ALA A 111 -2.75 -2.37 -1.10
CA ALA A 111 -3.77 -2.57 -0.09
C ALA A 111 -4.84 -3.59 -0.53
N VAL A 112 -5.30 -3.49 -1.78
CA VAL A 112 -6.28 -4.45 -2.35
C VAL A 112 -5.68 -5.86 -2.42
N HIS A 113 -4.43 -6.00 -2.87
CA HIS A 113 -3.76 -7.31 -2.94
C HIS A 113 -3.53 -7.92 -1.54
N CYS A 114 -3.19 -7.11 -0.54
CA CYS A 114 -3.08 -7.58 0.84
C CYS A 114 -4.41 -8.14 1.36
N LEU A 115 -5.51 -7.41 1.15
CA LEU A 115 -6.84 -7.87 1.56
C LEU A 115 -7.25 -9.16 0.83
N LEU A 116 -6.99 -9.21 -0.48
CA LEU A 116 -7.24 -10.41 -1.28
C LEU A 116 -6.45 -11.61 -0.75
N GLN A 117 -5.17 -11.44 -0.47
CA GLN A 117 -4.32 -12.50 0.06
C GLN A 117 -4.74 -12.94 1.47
N MET A 118 -5.14 -12.00 2.34
CA MET A 118 -5.69 -12.30 3.65
C MET A 118 -6.94 -13.16 3.53
N ALA A 119 -7.88 -12.80 2.65
CA ALA A 119 -9.09 -13.56 2.44
C ALA A 119 -8.82 -14.95 1.86
N HIS A 120 -7.92 -15.09 0.89
CA HIS A 120 -7.51 -16.40 0.36
C HIS A 120 -6.88 -17.30 1.42
N ASN A 121 -6.19 -16.72 2.39
CA ASN A 121 -5.60 -17.44 3.52
C ASN A 121 -6.61 -17.70 4.67
N GLY A 122 -7.88 -17.37 4.48
CA GLY A 122 -8.92 -17.55 5.50
C GLY A 122 -8.86 -16.59 6.67
N VAL A 123 -8.09 -15.48 6.54
CA VAL A 123 -8.04 -14.44 7.55
C VAL A 123 -9.32 -13.60 7.43
N ASP A 124 -10.04 -13.47 8.54
CA ASP A 124 -11.19 -12.58 8.61
C ASP A 124 -10.79 -11.12 8.32
N LEU A 125 -11.50 -10.50 7.39
CA LEU A 125 -11.18 -9.13 6.95
C LEU A 125 -11.32 -8.11 8.08
N TYR A 126 -12.23 -8.30 9.04
CA TYR A 126 -12.36 -7.43 10.20
C TYR A 126 -11.13 -7.47 11.10
N THR A 127 -10.48 -8.64 11.20
CA THR A 127 -9.21 -8.79 11.91
C THR A 127 -8.04 -8.26 11.07
N GLY A 128 -8.07 -8.44 9.76
CA GLY A 128 -7.04 -8.00 8.82
C GLY A 128 -6.99 -6.47 8.61
N LEU A 129 -8.15 -5.79 8.67
CA LEU A 129 -8.25 -4.34 8.44
C LEU A 129 -7.42 -3.49 9.41
N PRO A 130 -7.45 -3.70 10.74
CA PRO A 130 -6.57 -2.96 11.67
C PRO A 130 -5.09 -3.15 11.36
N ILE A 131 -4.67 -4.37 11.01
CA ILE A 131 -3.28 -4.69 10.65
C ILE A 131 -2.86 -3.93 9.39
N LEU A 132 -3.70 -3.98 8.35
CA LEU A 132 -3.46 -3.24 7.11
C LEU A 132 -3.47 -1.72 7.37
N SER A 133 -4.40 -1.22 8.17
CA SER A 133 -4.50 0.20 8.55
C SER A 133 -3.22 0.68 9.23
N ALA A 134 -2.70 -0.08 10.18
CA ALA A 134 -1.45 0.21 10.88
C ALA A 134 -0.26 0.20 9.90
N SER A 135 -0.14 -0.81 9.05
CA SER A 135 0.90 -0.91 8.02
C SER A 135 0.86 0.28 7.06
N LEU A 136 -0.31 0.68 6.61
CA LEU A 136 -0.50 1.85 5.76
C LEU A 136 -0.32 3.18 6.52
N GLY A 137 -0.36 3.20 7.85
CA GLY A 137 -0.32 4.41 8.66
C GLY A 137 -1.54 5.29 8.43
N HIS A 138 -2.74 4.70 8.46
CA HIS A 138 -3.99 5.43 8.47
C HIS A 138 -4.37 5.84 9.90
N HIS A 139 -4.95 7.02 10.08
CA HIS A 139 -5.45 7.47 11.38
C HIS A 139 -6.78 6.82 11.76
N SER A 140 -7.56 6.40 10.77
CA SER A 140 -8.88 5.79 10.98
C SER A 140 -9.05 4.55 10.12
N LEU A 141 -9.82 3.61 10.63
CA LEU A 141 -10.21 2.40 9.88
C LEU A 141 -11.05 2.75 8.65
N SER A 142 -11.85 3.81 8.71
CA SER A 142 -12.69 4.24 7.58
C SER A 142 -11.89 4.53 6.31
N ALA A 143 -10.66 5.05 6.45
CA ALA A 143 -9.77 5.23 5.30
C ALA A 143 -9.31 3.89 4.69
N THR A 144 -9.34 2.80 5.48
CA THR A 144 -8.96 1.45 5.04
C THR A 144 -10.17 0.67 4.51
N GLU A 145 -11.38 0.93 5.03
CA GLU A 145 -12.63 0.31 4.58
C GLU A 145 -12.91 0.56 3.09
N GLN A 146 -12.45 1.68 2.54
CA GLN A 146 -12.56 1.95 1.11
C GLN A 146 -11.90 0.86 0.27
N TYR A 147 -10.82 0.25 0.76
CA TYR A 147 -10.14 -0.85 0.06
C TYR A 147 -10.95 -2.14 0.06
N VAL A 148 -11.75 -2.39 1.10
CA VAL A 148 -12.68 -3.53 1.13
C VAL A 148 -13.69 -3.41 0.00
N ARG A 149 -14.29 -2.24 -0.15
CA ARG A 149 -15.24 -1.97 -1.25
C ARG A 149 -14.59 -2.14 -2.62
N LEU A 150 -13.36 -1.63 -2.79
CA LEU A 150 -12.60 -1.81 -4.04
C LEU A 150 -12.27 -3.29 -4.28
N THR A 151 -11.91 -4.03 -3.23
CA THR A 151 -11.61 -5.45 -3.35
C THR A 151 -12.84 -6.24 -3.79
N TYR A 152 -13.99 -5.98 -3.21
CA TYR A 152 -15.25 -6.62 -3.62
C TYR A 152 -15.66 -6.24 -5.05
N ALA A 153 -15.48 -4.97 -5.44
CA ALA A 153 -15.77 -4.52 -6.80
C ALA A 153 -14.86 -5.18 -7.85
N MET A 154 -13.60 -5.43 -7.50
CA MET A 154 -12.62 -6.06 -8.39
C MET A 154 -12.69 -7.60 -8.38
N TYR A 155 -13.15 -8.18 -7.28
CA TYR A 155 -13.19 -9.63 -7.05
C TYR A 155 -14.56 -10.06 -6.49
N PRO A 156 -15.61 -10.10 -7.33
CA PRO A 156 -16.98 -10.41 -6.88
C PRO A 156 -17.12 -11.80 -6.20
N GLU A 157 -16.21 -12.73 -6.51
CA GLU A 157 -16.19 -14.05 -5.88
C GLU A 157 -15.89 -13.96 -4.37
N MET A 158 -15.07 -13.00 -3.95
CA MET A 158 -14.83 -12.75 -2.53
C MET A 158 -16.07 -12.23 -1.82
N GLU A 159 -16.88 -11.41 -2.49
CA GLU A 159 -18.14 -10.94 -1.94
C GLU A 159 -19.07 -12.13 -1.65
N ARG A 160 -19.17 -13.09 -2.57
CA ARG A 160 -19.97 -14.31 -2.37
C ARG A 160 -19.50 -15.15 -1.19
N GLN A 161 -18.17 -15.34 -1.04
CA GLN A 161 -17.59 -16.09 0.09
C GLN A 161 -17.84 -15.39 1.42
N CYS A 162 -17.62 -14.08 1.49
CA CYS A 162 -17.92 -13.29 2.69
C CYS A 162 -19.41 -13.22 3.00
N SER A 163 -20.27 -13.13 1.98
CA SER A 163 -21.73 -13.15 2.14
C SER A 163 -22.23 -14.49 2.69
N ALA A 164 -21.62 -15.61 2.29
CA ALA A 164 -21.95 -16.92 2.83
C ALA A 164 -21.60 -17.04 4.32
N ILE A 165 -20.45 -16.52 4.74
CA ILE A 165 -20.03 -16.46 6.14
C ILE A 165 -20.94 -15.53 6.94
N ASN A 166 -21.24 -14.33 6.40
CA ASN A 166 -22.12 -13.37 7.05
C ASN A 166 -23.55 -13.90 7.18
N ALA A 167 -24.07 -14.63 6.18
CA ALA A 167 -25.37 -15.28 6.25
C ALA A 167 -25.44 -16.37 7.33
N PHE A 168 -24.32 -17.06 7.60
CA PHE A 168 -24.21 -18.04 8.67
C PHE A 168 -24.16 -17.37 10.06
N VAL A 169 -23.38 -16.31 10.20
CA VAL A 169 -23.20 -15.58 11.48
C VAL A 169 -24.41 -14.69 11.81
N TYR A 170 -25.05 -14.08 10.78
CA TYR A 170 -26.17 -13.15 10.91
C TYR A 170 -27.35 -13.52 10.01
N PRO A 171 -27.94 -14.71 10.18
CA PRO A 171 -28.98 -15.22 9.25
C PRO A 171 -30.24 -14.36 9.17
N LYS A 172 -30.49 -13.50 10.17
CA LYS A 172 -31.65 -12.59 10.23
C LYS A 172 -31.44 -11.25 9.53
N LEU A 173 -30.20 -10.80 9.33
CA LEU A 173 -29.92 -9.52 8.67
C LEU A 173 -30.10 -9.61 7.15
N CYS A 174 -29.97 -10.80 6.58
CA CYS A 174 -30.20 -11.01 5.15
C CYS A 174 -31.66 -10.97 4.71
N LYS A 175 -32.61 -11.00 5.65
CA LYS A 175 -34.06 -10.94 5.36
C LYS A 175 -34.67 -9.53 5.50
N ALA A 176 -33.95 -8.55 5.97
CA ALA A 176 -34.47 -7.21 6.25
C ALA A 176 -34.34 -6.19 5.10
N TYR A 177 -33.86 -6.62 3.92
CA TYR A 177 -33.87 -5.79 2.72
C TYR A 177 -34.80 -6.41 1.69
N ASP A 178 -36.06 -6.37 2.01
CA ASP A 178 -37.12 -6.61 1.02
C ASP A 178 -37.45 -5.27 0.34
N ASP A 179 -37.48 -5.28 -0.98
CA ASP A 179 -37.71 -4.10 -1.85
C ASP A 179 -39.10 -3.43 -1.67
N SER A 180 -39.90 -3.89 -0.71
CA SER A 180 -41.23 -3.37 -0.42
C SER A 180 -41.23 -1.99 0.27
N ASP A 181 -40.13 -1.56 0.84
CA ASP A 181 -40.04 -0.23 1.51
C ASP A 181 -39.78 0.95 0.56
N ARG A 182 -39.63 0.71 -0.75
CA ARG A 182 -39.48 1.80 -1.74
C ARG A 182 -40.79 2.45 -2.18
N LEU A 183 -41.93 1.94 -1.76
CA LEU A 183 -43.25 2.41 -2.23
C LEU A 183 -43.99 3.34 -1.27
N CYS A 184 -43.42 3.69 -0.11
CA CYS A 184 -44.10 4.56 0.87
C CYS A 184 -43.53 6.00 0.98
N GLN A 185 -42.78 6.49 0.01
CA GLN A 185 -42.32 7.91 0.02
C GLN A 185 -42.77 8.72 -1.19
N THR A 186 -43.92 8.40 -1.77
CA THR A 186 -44.59 9.31 -2.71
C THR A 186 -46.08 9.28 -2.44
N THR A 187 -46.50 10.07 -1.46
CA THR A 187 -47.79 10.78 -1.38
C THR A 187 -47.65 11.97 -0.46
#